data_ca65c0fed51ed8550ce2566eec8f9d84
#
_entry.id   ca65c0fed51ed8550ce2566eec8f9d84
#
_cell.length_a   1.000
_cell.length_b   1.000
_cell.length_c   1.000
_cell.angle_alpha   90.00
_cell.angle_beta   90.00
_cell.angle_gamma   90.00
#
_symmetry.space_group_name_H-M   'P 1'
#
loop_
_entity.id
_entity.type
_entity.pdbx_description
1 polymer ?
#
loop_
_entity_poly.entity_id
_entity_poly.type
_entity_poly.pdbx_seq_one_letter_code
_entity_poly.pdbx_strand_id
1 'polypeptide(L)'
;MSYMIRNRENPVGCFWVVLALCALMTTLTSCNKLQKSGSEPTQKTFASPADAGAAFRDAATSGDQSALLTIFGPDSKGVLFSGDAIKDKDYLQYFVSAYDQMHRWRAIKAGGEFLYIGADNYSFPIPLGQNPSGQWYFDTAAGKDEILARRIGKDELTAIAACSAIADAERQYFSQTHDGDAVKQYAQKFISDEGKQNGLYWPVSQVQSASPFEDVRDFAKAAGYSNAGEKPQPFDGYYFRFVTKQGDQAKGGAKDYIVNGKMTGGFAVVAYPTAYRDSGIMTFIIGTDGTVYQKDLGEQTTDVATSMSEYDPGDGWKPAL
;
A
#
# COMPACT_ATOMS: atom_id res chain seq x y z
N MET A 1 48.46 -14.28 25.62
CA MET A 1 48.70 -15.61 26.22
C MET A 1 48.19 -16.63 25.24
N SER A 2 49.12 -17.27 24.58
CA SER A 2 49.01 -18.34 23.60
C SER A 2 48.52 -19.66 24.18
N TYR A 3 47.93 -20.51 23.33
CA TYR A 3 48.13 -21.94 23.17
C TYR A 3 47.13 -22.40 22.08
N MET A 4 47.49 -22.62 20.84
CA MET A 4 48.27 -23.71 20.20
C MET A 4 47.70 -25.11 20.38
N ILE A 5 47.21 -25.65 19.28
CA ILE A 5 47.56 -26.85 18.46
C ILE A 5 47.15 -28.22 19.07
N ARG A 6 46.47 -29.07 18.28
CA ARG A 6 47.04 -30.28 17.67
C ARG A 6 46.12 -31.04 16.72
N ASN A 7 46.65 -31.26 15.53
CA ASN A 7 46.27 -32.27 14.51
C ASN A 7 46.35 -33.73 15.03
N ARG A 8 45.59 -34.62 14.37
CA ARG A 8 46.06 -36.00 14.00
C ARG A 8 45.13 -36.56 12.92
N GLU A 9 45.60 -36.80 11.90
CA GLU A 9 45.98 -37.65 10.75
C GLU A 9 45.36 -39.05 10.72
N ASN A 10 45.05 -39.42 9.46
CA ASN A 10 44.66 -40.68 8.80
C ASN A 10 45.32 -41.99 9.30
N PRO A 11 44.91 -43.21 8.88
CA PRO A 11 45.15 -43.65 7.49
C PRO A 11 44.18 -44.68 6.82
N VAL A 12 44.10 -44.61 5.50
CA VAL A 12 44.24 -45.63 4.42
C VAL A 12 43.76 -47.07 4.62
N GLY A 13 42.95 -47.54 3.66
CA GLY A 13 42.74 -48.96 3.42
C GLY A 13 42.13 -49.21 2.01
N CYS A 14 42.98 -49.52 1.07
CA CYS A 14 42.69 -50.05 -0.26
C CYS A 14 42.15 -51.49 -0.25
N PHE A 15 41.31 -51.90 -1.23
CA PHE A 15 41.40 -53.19 -1.99
C PHE A 15 40.28 -53.28 -3.03
N TRP A 16 40.60 -53.22 -4.28
CA TRP A 16 40.72 -54.08 -5.44
C TRP A 16 39.50 -54.93 -5.83
N VAL A 17 38.94 -54.59 -7.02
CA VAL A 17 38.68 -55.35 -8.26
C VAL A 17 37.80 -56.61 -8.19
N VAL A 18 36.76 -56.69 -9.03
CA VAL A 18 36.59 -57.65 -10.12
C VAL A 18 35.52 -57.23 -11.14
N LEU A 19 35.88 -57.35 -12.43
CA LEU A 19 35.02 -57.24 -13.61
C LEU A 19 34.00 -58.39 -13.68
N ALA A 20 32.79 -58.07 -14.21
CA ALA A 20 32.01 -59.02 -15.00
C ALA A 20 31.15 -58.25 -16.01
N LEU A 21 31.47 -58.47 -17.30
CA LEU A 21 30.65 -58.14 -18.46
C LEU A 21 29.36 -58.95 -18.45
N CYS A 22 28.22 -58.33 -18.62
CA CYS A 22 27.03 -58.92 -19.25
C CYS A 22 26.31 -57.87 -20.09
N ALA A 23 26.48 -58.07 -21.39
CA ALA A 23 25.68 -57.38 -22.43
C ALA A 23 24.24 -57.90 -22.36
N LEU A 24 23.27 -57.04 -22.19
CA LEU A 24 21.89 -57.32 -22.57
C LEU A 24 21.31 -56.06 -23.22
N MET A 25 21.01 -56.22 -24.49
CA MET A 25 20.21 -55.27 -25.29
C MET A 25 18.84 -55.10 -24.64
N THR A 26 18.50 -53.87 -24.31
CA THR A 26 17.12 -53.47 -24.12
C THR A 26 16.83 -52.23 -24.94
N THR A 27 15.85 -52.36 -25.76
CA THR A 27 15.24 -51.46 -26.70
C THR A 27 15.00 -50.07 -26.16
N LEU A 28 15.56 -49.09 -26.85
CA LEU A 28 15.25 -47.66 -26.68
C LEU A 28 13.80 -47.39 -27.08
N THR A 29 12.90 -47.36 -26.11
CA THR A 29 11.62 -46.68 -26.28
C THR A 29 11.86 -45.22 -25.98
N SER A 30 12.13 -44.47 -27.01
CA SER A 30 12.22 -43.01 -26.99
C SER A 30 10.83 -42.43 -26.66
N CYS A 31 10.52 -42.23 -25.40
CA CYS A 31 9.45 -41.34 -25.02
C CYS A 31 9.88 -39.89 -25.34
N ASN A 32 9.53 -39.47 -26.53
CA ASN A 32 9.56 -38.08 -26.93
C ASN A 32 8.54 -37.35 -26.05
N LYS A 33 8.95 -36.94 -24.83
CA LYS A 33 8.25 -35.84 -24.13
C LYS A 33 8.41 -34.65 -25.06
N LEU A 34 7.33 -34.32 -25.77
CA LEU A 34 7.14 -33.00 -26.32
C LEU A 34 7.27 -32.01 -25.14
N GLN A 35 8.47 -31.53 -24.93
CA GLN A 35 8.76 -30.35 -24.16
C GLN A 35 8.09 -29.23 -24.93
N LYS A 36 6.88 -28.85 -24.52
CA LYS A 36 6.28 -27.59 -24.90
C LYS A 36 7.26 -26.52 -24.42
N SER A 37 8.19 -26.15 -25.26
CA SER A 37 8.95 -24.93 -25.20
C SER A 37 7.93 -23.78 -25.40
N GLY A 38 7.15 -23.51 -24.40
CA GLY A 38 6.54 -22.22 -24.27
C GLY A 38 7.69 -21.27 -23.95
N SER A 39 8.25 -20.65 -24.97
CA SER A 39 9.09 -19.49 -24.77
C SER A 39 8.22 -18.50 -23.99
N GLU A 40 8.61 -18.19 -22.77
CA GLU A 40 8.08 -17.03 -22.05
C GLU A 40 8.10 -15.86 -23.04
N PRO A 41 7.03 -15.06 -23.15
CA PRO A 41 7.02 -13.95 -24.09
C PRO A 41 8.18 -13.01 -23.71
N THR A 42 9.18 -12.97 -24.58
CA THR A 42 10.32 -12.07 -24.43
C THR A 42 9.79 -10.64 -24.51
N GLN A 43 10.18 -9.80 -23.56
CA GLN A 43 9.82 -8.39 -23.56
C GLN A 43 10.22 -7.72 -24.89
N LYS A 44 9.33 -6.86 -25.41
CA LYS A 44 9.57 -6.10 -26.63
C LYS A 44 10.68 -5.06 -26.42
N THR A 45 11.57 -4.96 -27.41
CA THR A 45 12.61 -3.93 -27.46
C THR A 45 12.37 -2.98 -28.64
N PHE A 46 12.94 -1.78 -28.58
CA PHE A 46 12.68 -0.67 -29.50
C PHE A 46 14.00 -0.04 -29.97
N ALA A 47 13.96 0.56 -31.15
CA ALA A 47 15.10 1.27 -31.70
C ALA A 47 15.33 2.63 -31.01
N SER A 48 14.28 3.26 -30.53
CA SER A 48 14.33 4.57 -29.87
C SER A 48 13.30 4.70 -28.74
N PRO A 49 13.50 5.66 -27.80
CA PRO A 49 12.48 6.02 -26.81
C PRO A 49 11.16 6.45 -27.45
N ALA A 50 11.21 7.15 -28.58
CA ALA A 50 10.01 7.58 -29.30
C ALA A 50 9.20 6.37 -29.81
N ASP A 51 9.86 5.34 -30.36
CA ASP A 51 9.19 4.11 -30.80
C ASP A 51 8.57 3.36 -29.63
N ALA A 52 9.24 3.32 -28.47
CA ALA A 52 8.71 2.71 -27.26
C ALA A 52 7.45 3.44 -26.76
N GLY A 53 7.49 4.76 -26.71
CA GLY A 53 6.37 5.60 -26.30
C GLY A 53 5.16 5.46 -27.24
N ALA A 54 5.40 5.49 -28.56
CA ALA A 54 4.36 5.31 -29.56
C ALA A 54 3.70 3.92 -29.45
N ALA A 55 4.49 2.87 -29.30
CA ALA A 55 3.96 1.52 -29.13
C ALA A 55 3.10 1.38 -27.85
N PHE A 56 3.53 1.99 -26.76
CA PHE A 56 2.76 2.00 -25.52
C PHE A 56 1.45 2.79 -25.69
N ARG A 57 1.50 3.97 -26.29
CA ARG A 57 0.33 4.80 -26.56
C ARG A 57 -0.70 4.05 -27.42
N ASP A 58 -0.26 3.34 -28.45
CA ASP A 58 -1.15 2.58 -29.35
C ASP A 58 -1.79 1.38 -28.64
N ALA A 59 -1.01 0.63 -27.84
CA ALA A 59 -1.52 -0.46 -27.02
C ALA A 59 -2.51 0.03 -25.95
N ALA A 60 -2.25 1.19 -25.33
CA ALA A 60 -3.15 1.82 -24.36
C ALA A 60 -4.44 2.30 -25.00
N THR A 61 -4.38 2.84 -26.22
CA THR A 61 -5.56 3.30 -27.00
C THR A 61 -6.48 2.15 -27.34
N SER A 62 -5.91 1.01 -27.77
CA SER A 62 -6.69 -0.19 -28.09
C SER A 62 -7.15 -0.98 -26.88
N GLY A 63 -6.57 -0.73 -25.70
CA GLY A 63 -6.79 -1.54 -24.50
C GLY A 63 -6.26 -2.97 -24.62
N ASP A 64 -5.30 -3.21 -25.52
CA ASP A 64 -4.74 -4.54 -25.76
C ASP A 64 -3.79 -4.94 -24.62
N GLN A 65 -4.33 -5.68 -23.67
CA GLN A 65 -3.57 -6.19 -22.52
C GLN A 65 -2.40 -7.07 -22.91
N SER A 66 -2.52 -7.86 -24.00
CA SER A 66 -1.44 -8.73 -24.48
C SER A 66 -0.28 -7.90 -25.03
N ALA A 67 -0.59 -6.85 -25.81
CA ALA A 67 0.41 -5.91 -26.29
C ALA A 67 1.10 -5.17 -25.13
N LEU A 68 0.35 -4.72 -24.13
CA LEU A 68 0.91 -4.08 -22.94
C LEU A 68 1.85 -5.02 -22.18
N LEU A 69 1.46 -6.28 -21.92
CA LEU A 69 2.33 -7.27 -21.28
C LEU A 69 3.58 -7.57 -22.10
N THR A 70 3.47 -7.58 -23.44
CA THR A 70 4.63 -7.74 -24.31
C THR A 70 5.59 -6.54 -24.23
N ILE A 71 5.07 -5.32 -24.15
CA ILE A 71 5.85 -4.09 -24.05
C ILE A 71 6.58 -4.02 -22.69
N PHE A 72 5.88 -4.28 -21.59
CA PHE A 72 6.41 -4.13 -20.23
C PHE A 72 7.03 -5.40 -19.64
N GLY A 73 6.89 -6.53 -20.33
CA GLY A 73 7.40 -7.85 -19.91
C GLY A 73 6.40 -8.65 -19.07
N PRO A 74 6.65 -9.96 -18.93
CA PRO A 74 5.69 -10.90 -18.32
C PRO A 74 5.38 -10.59 -16.85
N ASP A 75 6.34 -10.05 -16.11
CA ASP A 75 6.19 -9.73 -14.69
C ASP A 75 5.45 -8.41 -14.42
N SER A 76 5.01 -7.73 -15.49
CA SER A 76 4.34 -6.42 -15.36
C SER A 76 2.86 -6.49 -15.01
N LYS A 77 2.23 -7.67 -15.06
CA LYS A 77 0.78 -7.81 -14.89
C LYS A 77 0.25 -7.16 -13.61
N GLY A 78 0.88 -7.42 -12.47
CA GLY A 78 0.48 -6.84 -11.18
C GLY A 78 0.84 -5.36 -11.01
N VAL A 79 1.66 -4.81 -11.91
CA VAL A 79 2.03 -3.39 -11.94
C VAL A 79 1.07 -2.60 -12.82
N LEU A 80 0.67 -3.18 -13.97
CA LEU A 80 -0.15 -2.53 -14.99
C LEU A 80 -1.65 -2.62 -14.70
N PHE A 81 -2.08 -3.68 -14.03
CA PHE A 81 -3.50 -3.96 -13.83
C PHE A 81 -3.81 -4.14 -12.35
N SER A 82 -4.79 -3.35 -11.87
CA SER A 82 -5.26 -3.39 -10.48
C SER A 82 -6.21 -4.57 -10.20
N GLY A 83 -6.73 -5.21 -11.26
CA GLY A 83 -7.83 -6.18 -11.18
C GLY A 83 -9.22 -5.56 -11.27
N ASP A 84 -9.33 -4.23 -11.26
CA ASP A 84 -10.55 -3.47 -11.55
C ASP A 84 -10.51 -2.97 -12.99
N ALA A 85 -11.23 -3.65 -13.87
CA ALA A 85 -11.20 -3.38 -15.32
C ALA A 85 -11.69 -1.95 -15.68
N ILE A 86 -12.53 -1.33 -14.85
CA ILE A 86 -13.00 0.03 -15.07
C ILE A 86 -11.89 1.02 -14.76
N LYS A 87 -11.27 0.90 -13.59
CA LYS A 87 -10.13 1.73 -13.20
C LYS A 87 -8.94 1.57 -14.15
N ASP A 88 -8.62 0.34 -14.53
CA ASP A 88 -7.53 0.05 -15.44
C ASP A 88 -7.76 0.75 -16.79
N LYS A 89 -8.98 0.73 -17.31
CA LYS A 89 -9.35 1.45 -18.53
C LYS A 89 -9.22 2.96 -18.37
N ASP A 90 -9.69 3.52 -17.25
CA ASP A 90 -9.61 4.96 -17.00
C ASP A 90 -8.15 5.42 -16.92
N TYR A 91 -7.25 4.65 -16.30
CA TYR A 91 -5.81 4.93 -16.27
C TYR A 91 -5.18 4.92 -17.66
N LEU A 92 -5.53 3.95 -18.51
CA LEU A 92 -5.03 3.91 -19.89
C LEU A 92 -5.54 5.12 -20.70
N GLN A 93 -6.80 5.49 -20.56
CA GLN A 93 -7.36 6.67 -21.23
C GLN A 93 -6.69 7.97 -20.75
N TYR A 94 -6.46 8.11 -19.43
CA TYR A 94 -5.73 9.23 -18.88
C TYR A 94 -4.32 9.30 -19.47
N PHE A 95 -3.59 8.17 -19.50
CA PHE A 95 -2.26 8.11 -20.09
C PHE A 95 -2.26 8.57 -21.55
N VAL A 96 -3.17 8.07 -22.39
CA VAL A 96 -3.28 8.45 -23.80
C VAL A 96 -3.53 9.94 -23.94
N SER A 97 -4.51 10.48 -23.20
CA SER A 97 -4.82 11.90 -23.23
C SER A 97 -3.63 12.78 -22.84
N ALA A 98 -2.95 12.43 -21.75
CA ALA A 98 -1.79 13.16 -21.28
C ALA A 98 -0.58 13.04 -22.23
N TYR A 99 -0.34 11.85 -22.80
CA TYR A 99 0.71 11.63 -23.79
C TYR A 99 0.47 12.44 -25.07
N ASP A 100 -0.75 12.44 -25.59
CA ASP A 100 -1.12 13.19 -26.80
C ASP A 100 -1.07 14.71 -26.56
N GLN A 101 -1.39 15.18 -25.35
CA GLN A 101 -1.27 16.58 -24.98
C GLN A 101 0.17 17.06 -25.00
N MET A 102 1.08 16.30 -24.36
CA MET A 102 2.50 16.60 -24.34
C MET A 102 3.25 15.36 -23.86
N HIS A 103 4.32 14.99 -24.55
CA HIS A 103 5.27 13.99 -24.07
C HIS A 103 6.70 14.38 -24.39
N ARG A 104 7.61 13.97 -23.52
CA ARG A 104 9.04 14.18 -23.72
C ARG A 104 9.85 13.18 -22.94
N TRP A 105 11.00 12.83 -23.47
CA TRP A 105 11.97 11.97 -22.83
C TRP A 105 13.10 12.77 -22.20
N ARG A 106 13.61 12.31 -21.08
CA ARG A 106 14.77 12.90 -20.41
C ARG A 106 15.72 11.81 -19.95
N ALA A 107 17.00 11.97 -20.33
CA ALA A 107 18.07 11.07 -19.95
C ALA A 107 18.28 11.06 -18.42
N ILE A 108 18.58 9.87 -17.89
CA ILE A 108 18.92 9.59 -16.50
C ILE A 108 20.45 9.49 -16.37
N LYS A 109 21.02 10.02 -15.29
CA LYS A 109 22.48 9.97 -15.06
C LYS A 109 23.03 8.53 -15.00
N ALA A 110 22.22 7.57 -14.56
CA ALA A 110 22.59 6.16 -14.47
C ALA A 110 22.43 5.38 -15.80
N GLY A 111 22.03 6.05 -16.89
CA GLY A 111 21.64 5.45 -18.16
C GLY A 111 20.16 5.15 -18.24
N GLY A 112 19.56 5.35 -19.42
CA GLY A 112 18.13 5.23 -19.63
C GLY A 112 17.40 6.57 -19.74
N GLU A 113 16.08 6.55 -19.86
CA GLU A 113 15.27 7.76 -20.02
C GLU A 113 13.93 7.64 -19.26
N PHE A 114 13.48 8.77 -18.69
CA PHE A 114 12.13 8.94 -18.16
C PHE A 114 11.20 9.59 -19.18
N LEU A 115 9.98 9.08 -19.25
CA LEU A 115 8.88 9.70 -19.99
C LEU A 115 8.15 10.70 -19.08
N TYR A 116 8.00 11.94 -19.56
CA TYR A 116 7.14 12.96 -18.95
C TYR A 116 5.94 13.21 -19.86
N ILE A 117 4.73 13.22 -19.28
CA ILE A 117 3.48 13.40 -20.01
C ILE A 117 2.60 14.49 -19.38
N GLY A 118 1.72 15.06 -20.17
CA GLY A 118 0.73 16.05 -19.76
C GLY A 118 1.29 17.42 -19.41
N ALA A 119 0.39 18.39 -19.27
CA ALA A 119 0.77 19.77 -18.93
C ALA A 119 1.50 19.87 -17.58
N ASP A 120 1.18 18.99 -16.64
CA ASP A 120 1.78 18.96 -15.30
C ASP A 120 3.14 18.27 -15.27
N ASN A 121 3.64 17.82 -16.42
CA ASN A 121 4.90 17.10 -16.53
C ASN A 121 4.97 15.86 -15.62
N TYR A 122 3.89 15.07 -15.59
CA TYR A 122 3.87 13.85 -14.82
C TYR A 122 4.97 12.89 -15.30
N SER A 123 5.85 12.50 -14.41
CA SER A 123 6.90 11.53 -14.70
C SER A 123 6.31 10.11 -14.67
N PHE A 124 6.29 9.43 -15.82
CA PHE A 124 5.86 8.05 -15.89
C PHE A 124 6.82 7.16 -15.07
N PRO A 125 6.30 6.28 -14.19
CA PRO A 125 7.13 5.65 -13.17
C PRO A 125 8.08 4.56 -13.70
N ILE A 126 7.79 3.96 -14.88
CA ILE A 126 8.63 2.91 -15.45
C ILE A 126 9.60 3.57 -16.45
N PRO A 127 10.91 3.59 -16.15
CA PRO A 127 11.90 4.16 -17.05
C PRO A 127 12.16 3.26 -18.27
N LEU A 128 12.78 3.81 -19.29
CA LEU A 128 13.43 3.04 -20.33
C LEU A 128 14.88 2.77 -19.96
N GLY A 129 15.29 1.50 -20.05
CA GLY A 129 16.67 1.06 -20.04
C GLY A 129 17.16 0.71 -21.44
N GLN A 130 18.48 0.53 -21.60
CA GLN A 130 19.09 -0.03 -22.80
C GLN A 130 19.69 -1.40 -22.50
N ASN A 131 19.45 -2.36 -23.41
CA ASN A 131 20.13 -3.64 -23.35
C ASN A 131 21.57 -3.53 -23.93
N PRO A 132 22.41 -4.56 -23.78
CA PRO A 132 23.77 -4.56 -24.33
C PRO A 132 23.88 -4.33 -25.85
N SER A 133 22.79 -4.59 -26.58
CA SER A 133 22.71 -4.34 -28.04
C SER A 133 22.26 -2.92 -28.37
N GLY A 134 22.09 -2.06 -27.36
CA GLY A 134 21.68 -0.67 -27.55
C GLY A 134 20.18 -0.47 -27.82
N GLN A 135 19.37 -1.53 -27.70
CA GLN A 135 17.91 -1.43 -27.86
C GLN A 135 17.25 -1.02 -26.56
N TRP A 136 16.18 -0.22 -26.67
CA TRP A 136 15.42 0.29 -25.56
C TRP A 136 14.34 -0.68 -25.10
N TYR A 137 14.07 -0.74 -23.80
CA TYR A 137 13.00 -1.51 -23.20
C TYR A 137 12.47 -0.80 -21.94
N PHE A 138 11.21 -1.03 -21.58
CA PHE A 138 10.67 -0.52 -20.31
C PHE A 138 11.22 -1.36 -19.15
N ASP A 139 12.00 -0.75 -18.28
CA ASP A 139 12.54 -1.41 -17.08
C ASP A 139 11.46 -1.47 -15.98
N THR A 140 10.58 -2.45 -16.11
CA THR A 140 9.47 -2.65 -15.16
C THR A 140 9.98 -2.98 -13.76
N ALA A 141 11.14 -3.63 -13.63
CA ALA A 141 11.73 -3.92 -12.34
C ALA A 141 12.13 -2.64 -11.61
N ALA A 142 12.80 -1.71 -12.30
CA ALA A 142 13.12 -0.39 -11.75
C ALA A 142 11.86 0.45 -11.46
N GLY A 143 10.80 0.27 -12.27
CA GLY A 143 9.53 0.97 -12.07
C GLY A 143 8.70 0.48 -10.90
N LYS A 144 8.85 -0.76 -10.47
CA LYS A 144 8.07 -1.34 -9.35
C LYS A 144 8.28 -0.57 -8.05
N ASP A 145 9.52 -0.28 -7.71
CA ASP A 145 9.85 0.42 -6.46
C ASP A 145 9.30 1.85 -6.46
N GLU A 146 9.35 2.53 -7.59
CA GLU A 146 8.80 3.87 -7.75
C GLU A 146 7.26 3.88 -7.65
N ILE A 147 6.57 2.92 -8.28
CA ILE A 147 5.12 2.77 -8.20
C ILE A 147 4.70 2.49 -6.75
N LEU A 148 5.42 1.59 -6.08
CA LEU A 148 5.18 1.27 -4.68
C LEU A 148 5.39 2.49 -3.78
N ALA A 149 6.49 3.21 -3.96
CA ALA A 149 6.79 4.41 -3.18
C ALA A 149 5.70 5.50 -3.37
N ARG A 150 5.21 5.70 -4.60
CA ARG A 150 4.12 6.66 -4.88
C ARG A 150 2.79 6.22 -4.26
N ARG A 151 2.47 4.91 -4.31
CA ARG A 151 1.27 4.37 -3.65
C ARG A 151 1.34 4.61 -2.15
N ILE A 152 2.43 4.19 -1.51
CA ILE A 152 2.65 4.41 -0.07
C ILE A 152 2.50 5.89 0.28
N GLY A 153 3.19 6.78 -0.45
CA GLY A 153 3.11 8.21 -0.19
C GLY A 153 1.70 8.78 -0.32
N LYS A 154 0.93 8.33 -1.33
CA LYS A 154 -0.47 8.73 -1.50
C LYS A 154 -1.34 8.24 -0.35
N ASP A 155 -1.22 6.97 0.01
CA ASP A 155 -2.03 6.34 1.05
C ASP A 155 -1.72 6.98 2.43
N GLU A 156 -0.44 7.29 2.71
CA GLU A 156 -0.03 8.02 3.93
C GLU A 156 -0.60 9.44 3.98
N LEU A 157 -0.53 10.21 2.89
CA LEU A 157 -1.14 11.55 2.82
C LEU A 157 -2.66 11.50 3.01
N THR A 158 -3.31 10.49 2.43
CA THR A 158 -4.76 10.29 2.63
C THR A 158 -5.08 9.93 4.07
N ALA A 159 -4.26 9.09 4.71
CA ALA A 159 -4.43 8.73 6.13
C ALA A 159 -4.25 9.95 7.05
N ILE A 160 -3.28 10.83 6.80
CA ILE A 160 -3.08 12.09 7.53
C ILE A 160 -4.31 12.99 7.38
N ALA A 161 -4.80 13.17 6.15
CA ALA A 161 -5.99 13.97 5.89
C ALA A 161 -7.24 13.39 6.58
N ALA A 162 -7.40 12.06 6.56
CA ALA A 162 -8.48 11.36 7.25
C ALA A 162 -8.41 11.54 8.78
N CYS A 163 -7.21 11.43 9.38
CA CYS A 163 -7.00 11.72 10.80
C CYS A 163 -7.45 13.15 11.16
N SER A 164 -7.07 14.13 10.35
CA SER A 164 -7.48 15.53 10.56
C SER A 164 -8.98 15.71 10.44
N ALA A 165 -9.61 15.11 9.43
CA ALA A 165 -11.06 15.16 9.23
C ALA A 165 -11.83 14.49 10.39
N ILE A 166 -11.32 13.38 10.93
CA ILE A 166 -11.89 12.76 12.13
C ILE A 166 -11.84 13.70 13.32
N ALA A 167 -10.71 14.39 13.54
CA ALA A 167 -10.60 15.32 14.65
C ALA A 167 -11.54 16.52 14.52
N ASP A 168 -11.78 17.01 13.30
CA ASP A 168 -12.75 18.06 13.04
C ASP A 168 -14.18 17.56 13.29
N ALA A 169 -14.51 16.36 12.82
CA ALA A 169 -15.80 15.74 13.07
C ALA A 169 -16.06 15.49 14.58
N GLU A 170 -15.05 15.07 15.32
CA GLU A 170 -15.13 14.92 16.78
C GLU A 170 -15.39 16.24 17.51
N ARG A 171 -14.74 17.33 17.08
CA ARG A 171 -15.01 18.67 17.65
C ARG A 171 -16.44 19.13 17.34
N GLN A 172 -16.91 18.87 16.11
CA GLN A 172 -18.29 19.19 15.72
C GLN A 172 -19.29 18.36 16.53
N TYR A 173 -19.04 17.05 16.67
CA TYR A 173 -19.87 16.16 17.47
C TYR A 173 -19.95 16.64 18.92
N PHE A 174 -18.82 16.97 19.54
CA PHE A 174 -18.76 17.47 20.93
C PHE A 174 -19.44 18.83 21.11
N SER A 175 -19.66 19.60 20.04
CA SER A 175 -20.28 20.94 20.15
C SER A 175 -21.71 20.92 20.67
N GLN A 176 -22.42 19.81 20.57
CA GLN A 176 -23.82 19.62 20.96
C GLN A 176 -24.04 18.28 21.68
N THR A 177 -25.23 18.07 22.22
CA THR A 177 -25.65 16.79 22.81
C THR A 177 -26.38 15.95 21.78
N HIS A 178 -26.33 14.63 21.91
CA HIS A 178 -26.93 13.68 20.98
C HIS A 178 -27.86 12.70 21.71
N ASP A 179 -28.83 12.12 21.01
CA ASP A 179 -29.76 11.08 21.52
C ASP A 179 -30.48 11.45 22.82
N GLY A 180 -30.73 12.74 23.06
CA GLY A 180 -31.38 13.23 24.28
C GLY A 180 -30.47 13.22 25.53
N ASP A 181 -29.18 13.03 25.36
CA ASP A 181 -28.19 13.08 26.44
C ASP A 181 -28.07 14.53 26.99
N ALA A 182 -27.90 14.66 28.30
CA ALA A 182 -27.65 15.95 28.94
C ALA A 182 -26.19 16.39 28.94
N VAL A 183 -25.27 15.49 28.55
CA VAL A 183 -23.82 15.70 28.61
C VAL A 183 -23.23 15.68 27.22
N LYS A 184 -22.44 16.70 26.87
CA LYS A 184 -21.61 16.70 25.67
C LYS A 184 -20.50 15.66 25.80
N GLN A 185 -20.27 14.90 24.75
CA GLN A 185 -19.24 13.87 24.67
C GLN A 185 -18.70 13.77 23.26
N TYR A 186 -17.54 13.17 23.09
CA TYR A 186 -16.99 12.76 21.80
C TYR A 186 -17.64 11.44 21.34
N ALA A 187 -17.64 11.19 20.05
CA ALA A 187 -18.13 9.92 19.51
C ALA A 187 -17.20 8.77 19.89
N GLN A 188 -17.78 7.59 20.16
CA GLN A 188 -17.00 6.41 20.50
C GLN A 188 -16.85 5.44 19.32
N LYS A 189 -17.41 5.79 18.16
CA LYS A 189 -17.39 5.00 16.94
C LYS A 189 -17.56 5.89 15.71
N PHE A 190 -17.15 5.37 14.57
CA PHE A 190 -17.26 6.08 13.30
C PHE A 190 -18.69 6.10 12.78
N ILE A 191 -19.39 4.97 12.85
CA ILE A 191 -20.79 4.85 12.38
C ILE A 191 -21.71 4.66 13.57
N SER A 192 -22.80 5.43 13.59
CA SER A 192 -23.86 5.30 14.59
C SER A 192 -24.63 3.98 14.44
N ASP A 193 -25.15 3.49 15.56
CA ASP A 193 -26.14 2.43 15.54
C ASP A 193 -27.40 2.91 14.83
N GLU A 194 -28.18 1.97 14.29
CA GLU A 194 -29.42 2.30 13.59
C GLU A 194 -30.36 3.11 14.48
N GLY A 195 -30.82 4.24 13.96
CA GLY A 195 -31.72 5.16 14.67
C GLY A 195 -31.08 5.99 15.79
N LYS A 196 -29.74 5.97 15.92
CA LYS A 196 -29.00 6.75 16.92
C LYS A 196 -28.03 7.73 16.27
N GLN A 197 -27.54 8.67 17.10
CA GLN A 197 -26.47 9.61 16.77
C GLN A 197 -25.25 9.39 17.69
N ASN A 198 -24.86 8.13 17.94
CA ASN A 198 -23.79 7.76 18.86
C ASN A 198 -22.44 7.45 18.17
N GLY A 199 -22.27 7.89 16.95
CA GLY A 199 -21.06 7.84 16.15
C GLY A 199 -20.93 9.09 15.30
N LEU A 200 -19.84 9.24 14.52
CA LEU A 200 -19.58 10.41 13.71
C LEU A 200 -20.45 10.49 12.45
N TYR A 201 -20.90 9.35 11.95
CA TYR A 201 -21.78 9.28 10.79
C TYR A 201 -23.11 8.60 11.12
N TRP A 202 -24.20 9.19 10.62
CA TRP A 202 -25.54 8.59 10.54
C TRP A 202 -26.24 9.04 9.26
N PRO A 203 -27.15 8.22 8.71
CA PRO A 203 -27.93 8.62 7.53
C PRO A 203 -28.83 9.80 7.88
N VAL A 204 -28.82 10.83 7.03
CA VAL A 204 -29.74 11.98 7.19
C VAL A 204 -31.15 11.54 6.89
N SER A 205 -32.06 11.69 7.85
CA SER A 205 -33.49 11.63 7.64
C SER A 205 -34.07 13.05 7.62
N GLN A 206 -35.29 13.24 7.08
CA GLN A 206 -35.92 14.55 6.95
C GLN A 206 -36.09 15.34 8.26
N VAL A 207 -35.78 14.76 9.42
CA VAL A 207 -35.99 15.33 10.76
C VAL A 207 -34.70 15.41 11.58
N GLN A 208 -33.56 14.93 11.08
CA GLN A 208 -32.31 14.90 11.82
C GLN A 208 -31.28 15.86 11.22
N SER A 209 -30.46 16.45 12.10
CA SER A 209 -29.30 17.24 11.68
C SER A 209 -28.31 16.40 10.88
N ALA A 210 -27.58 17.05 9.97
CA ALA A 210 -26.48 16.42 9.23
C ALA A 210 -25.45 15.82 10.19
N SER A 211 -24.89 14.65 9.82
CA SER A 211 -23.81 14.04 10.59
C SER A 211 -22.51 14.83 10.40
N PRO A 212 -21.60 14.86 11.38
CA PRO A 212 -20.30 15.50 11.24
C PRO A 212 -19.45 14.96 10.09
N PHE A 213 -19.73 13.71 9.67
CA PHE A 213 -18.97 12.99 8.66
C PHE A 213 -19.73 12.80 7.33
N GLU A 214 -20.67 13.67 7.02
CA GLU A 214 -21.50 13.51 5.82
C GLU A 214 -20.67 13.54 4.52
N ASP A 215 -19.68 14.42 4.43
CA ASP A 215 -18.79 14.56 3.28
C ASP A 215 -17.75 13.42 3.17
N VAL A 216 -17.63 12.60 4.21
CA VAL A 216 -16.67 11.49 4.27
C VAL A 216 -17.39 10.14 4.37
N ARG A 217 -18.54 10.04 3.74
CA ARG A 217 -19.41 8.84 3.74
C ARG A 217 -18.66 7.56 3.36
N ASP A 218 -17.78 7.65 2.36
CA ASP A 218 -17.04 6.49 1.89
C ASP A 218 -15.97 6.06 2.89
N PHE A 219 -15.34 7.03 3.56
CA PHE A 219 -14.45 6.75 4.69
C PHE A 219 -15.22 6.11 5.85
N ALA A 220 -16.35 6.66 6.25
CA ALA A 220 -17.15 6.13 7.35
C ALA A 220 -17.60 4.68 7.07
N LYS A 221 -17.94 4.35 5.83
CA LYS A 221 -18.27 2.98 5.41
C LYS A 221 -17.04 2.08 5.41
N ALA A 222 -15.91 2.56 4.92
CA ALA A 222 -14.67 1.79 4.84
C ALA A 222 -14.02 1.62 6.23
N ALA A 223 -13.97 2.69 7.04
CA ALA A 223 -13.39 2.62 8.39
C ALA A 223 -14.30 1.87 9.37
N GLY A 224 -15.56 1.62 8.92
CA GLY A 224 -16.22 1.15 9.92
C GLY A 224 -17.14 0.14 9.87
N TYR A 225 -17.47 -0.26 9.59
CA TYR A 225 -18.47 -0.95 10.37
C TYR A 225 -19.88 -0.74 9.83
N SER A 226 -20.08 -1.32 8.68
CA SER A 226 -21.43 -1.35 8.13
C SER A 226 -22.40 -2.11 9.02
N ASN A 227 -21.93 -3.06 9.86
CA ASN A 227 -22.79 -3.77 10.82
C ASN A 227 -21.96 -4.32 11.99
N ALA A 228 -22.58 -4.41 13.17
CA ALA A 228 -21.96 -5.02 14.36
C ALA A 228 -21.53 -6.46 14.07
N GLY A 229 -20.23 -6.72 14.02
CA GLY A 229 -19.65 -8.04 13.75
C GLY A 229 -18.85 -8.16 12.45
N GLU A 230 -18.90 -7.20 11.55
CA GLU A 230 -18.04 -7.19 10.37
C GLU A 230 -16.61 -6.72 10.72
N LYS A 231 -15.61 -7.30 10.03
CA LYS A 231 -14.21 -6.85 10.20
C LYS A 231 -14.06 -5.42 9.68
N PRO A 232 -13.22 -4.60 10.35
CA PRO A 232 -12.89 -3.27 9.84
C PRO A 232 -12.46 -3.34 8.38
N GLN A 233 -13.02 -2.46 7.54
CA GLN A 233 -12.59 -2.33 6.16
C GLN A 233 -11.51 -1.24 6.08
N PRO A 234 -10.48 -1.44 5.26
CA PRO A 234 -9.46 -0.41 5.07
C PRO A 234 -10.00 0.75 4.23
N PHE A 235 -9.51 1.93 4.49
CA PHE A 235 -9.69 3.11 3.65
C PHE A 235 -8.34 3.54 3.09
N ASP A 236 -8.19 3.53 1.76
CA ASP A 236 -6.95 3.85 1.04
C ASP A 236 -5.71 3.24 1.71
N GLY A 237 -5.74 1.92 1.91
CA GLY A 237 -4.62 1.17 2.47
C GLY A 237 -4.43 1.26 3.99
N TYR A 238 -5.30 1.94 4.73
CA TYR A 238 -5.19 2.13 6.17
C TYR A 238 -6.40 1.66 6.95
N TYR A 239 -6.16 1.08 8.13
CA TYR A 239 -7.17 0.85 9.16
C TYR A 239 -7.17 1.99 10.17
N PHE A 240 -8.36 2.30 10.72
CA PHE A 240 -8.55 3.33 11.73
C PHE A 240 -9.27 2.74 12.93
N ARG A 241 -8.88 3.14 14.14
CA ARG A 241 -9.62 2.79 15.35
C ARG A 241 -9.46 3.82 16.45
N PHE A 242 -10.46 3.90 17.31
CA PHE A 242 -10.41 4.75 18.51
C PHE A 242 -9.46 4.17 19.57
N VAL A 243 -8.83 5.08 20.30
CA VAL A 243 -8.04 4.82 21.50
C VAL A 243 -8.71 5.57 22.66
N THR A 244 -8.91 4.90 23.78
CA THR A 244 -9.78 5.37 24.86
C THR A 244 -9.07 5.97 26.06
N LYS A 245 -7.73 6.09 25.99
CA LYS A 245 -6.87 6.62 27.04
C LYS A 245 -5.79 7.52 26.47
N GLN A 246 -5.19 8.30 27.33
CA GLN A 246 -4.04 9.15 27.08
C GLN A 246 -2.91 8.79 28.05
N GLY A 247 -1.68 8.71 27.54
CA GLY A 247 -0.48 8.45 28.33
C GLY A 247 0.13 9.72 28.93
N ASP A 248 1.19 9.53 29.68
CA ASP A 248 1.84 10.59 30.47
C ASP A 248 2.52 11.68 29.62
N GLN A 249 3.00 11.33 28.43
CA GLN A 249 3.72 12.27 27.55
C GLN A 249 2.77 13.10 26.67
N ALA A 250 1.50 12.73 26.62
CA ALA A 250 0.51 13.54 25.94
C ALA A 250 0.18 14.80 26.74
N LYS A 251 -0.17 15.87 26.03
CA LYS A 251 -0.51 17.15 26.67
C LYS A 251 -1.64 17.00 27.70
N GLY A 252 -1.35 17.29 28.96
CA GLY A 252 -2.27 17.15 30.07
C GLY A 252 -2.11 15.88 30.90
N GLY A 253 -1.13 15.03 30.56
CA GLY A 253 -0.78 13.81 31.30
C GLY A 253 -1.77 12.66 31.11
N ALA A 254 -1.53 11.55 31.80
CA ALA A 254 -2.34 10.35 31.70
C ALA A 254 -3.78 10.58 32.17
N LYS A 255 -4.75 10.08 31.38
CA LYS A 255 -6.18 10.12 31.75
C LYS A 255 -6.99 9.14 30.91
N ASP A 256 -8.11 8.68 31.44
CA ASP A 256 -9.14 7.99 30.69
C ASP A 256 -10.00 8.98 29.89
N TYR A 257 -10.29 8.66 28.64
CA TYR A 257 -11.23 9.46 27.84
C TYR A 257 -12.69 9.08 28.13
N ILE A 258 -12.93 7.83 28.53
CA ILE A 258 -14.26 7.35 28.89
C ILE A 258 -14.46 7.51 30.42
N VAL A 259 -15.38 8.37 30.81
CA VAL A 259 -15.77 8.60 32.19
C VAL A 259 -17.26 8.32 32.34
N ASN A 260 -17.62 7.39 33.23
CA ASN A 260 -19.01 6.94 33.43
C ASN A 260 -19.71 6.49 32.12
N GLY A 261 -18.97 5.78 31.27
CA GLY A 261 -19.46 5.28 29.98
C GLY A 261 -19.55 6.32 28.85
N LYS A 262 -19.16 7.56 29.09
CA LYS A 262 -19.18 8.67 28.14
C LYS A 262 -17.77 9.16 27.83
N MET A 263 -17.50 9.41 26.56
CA MET A 263 -16.19 9.90 26.12
C MET A 263 -16.10 11.42 26.33
N THR A 264 -15.90 11.84 27.58
CA THR A 264 -15.85 13.25 27.99
C THR A 264 -14.42 13.75 28.26
N GLY A 265 -13.47 12.85 28.48
CA GLY A 265 -12.08 13.19 28.79
C GLY A 265 -11.23 13.58 27.58
N GLY A 266 -11.71 13.35 26.38
CA GLY A 266 -11.00 13.53 25.12
C GLY A 266 -11.30 12.42 24.15
N PHE A 267 -10.60 12.39 23.01
CA PHE A 267 -10.62 11.30 22.04
C PHE A 267 -9.22 11.09 21.48
N ALA A 268 -8.96 9.93 20.94
CA ALA A 268 -7.83 9.70 20.05
C ALA A 268 -8.14 8.59 19.03
N VAL A 269 -7.44 8.64 17.91
CA VAL A 269 -7.51 7.66 16.84
C VAL A 269 -6.10 7.24 16.43
N VAL A 270 -5.92 5.95 16.16
CA VAL A 270 -4.74 5.41 15.51
C VAL A 270 -5.12 4.97 14.09
N ALA A 271 -4.28 5.36 13.11
CA ALA A 271 -4.34 4.91 11.73
C ALA A 271 -3.06 4.12 11.40
N TYR A 272 -3.20 2.91 10.87
CA TYR A 272 -2.07 2.04 10.56
C TYR A 272 -2.28 1.30 9.24
N PRO A 273 -1.20 1.02 8.47
CA PRO A 273 -1.31 0.39 7.15
C PRO A 273 -1.84 -1.04 7.25
N THR A 274 -2.59 -1.45 6.23
CA THR A 274 -3.08 -2.83 6.09
C THR A 274 -1.95 -3.84 5.90
N ALA A 275 -0.86 -3.40 5.25
CA ALA A 275 0.36 -4.17 5.02
C ALA A 275 1.57 -3.23 5.08
N TYR A 276 2.43 -3.44 6.08
CA TYR A 276 3.67 -2.67 6.25
C TYR A 276 4.55 -2.76 5.01
N ARG A 277 5.05 -1.62 4.53
CA ARG A 277 5.85 -1.46 3.29
C ARG A 277 5.13 -1.80 1.98
N ASP A 278 3.82 -2.02 2.03
CA ASP A 278 3.03 -2.23 0.81
C ASP A 278 1.92 -1.17 0.66
N SER A 279 1.15 -0.91 1.71
CA SER A 279 0.15 0.16 1.75
C SER A 279 0.60 1.38 2.56
N GLY A 280 1.65 1.25 3.36
CA GLY A 280 2.21 2.33 4.16
C GLY A 280 3.40 1.88 4.99
N ILE A 281 4.19 2.83 5.46
CA ILE A 281 5.28 2.65 6.40
C ILE A 281 4.90 3.23 7.76
N MET A 282 4.35 4.47 7.76
CA MET A 282 4.04 5.21 8.97
C MET A 282 2.73 4.77 9.60
N THR A 283 2.70 4.73 10.91
CA THR A 283 1.48 4.72 11.72
C THR A 283 1.22 6.14 12.20
N PHE A 284 -0.03 6.56 12.17
CA PHE A 284 -0.45 7.89 12.58
C PHE A 284 -1.32 7.80 13.82
N ILE A 285 -1.16 8.77 14.73
CA ILE A 285 -2.07 9.00 15.85
C ILE A 285 -2.50 10.46 15.89
N ILE A 286 -3.74 10.68 16.26
CA ILE A 286 -4.30 12.01 16.49
C ILE A 286 -5.15 11.99 17.76
N GLY A 287 -5.12 13.08 18.51
CA GLY A 287 -5.93 13.26 19.71
C GLY A 287 -6.63 14.61 19.74
N THR A 288 -7.11 14.96 20.91
CA THR A 288 -7.89 16.20 21.16
C THR A 288 -7.11 17.47 20.79
N ASP A 289 -5.79 17.44 20.82
CA ASP A 289 -4.92 18.59 20.43
C ASP A 289 -4.95 18.87 18.92
N GLY A 290 -5.41 17.90 18.10
CA GLY A 290 -5.56 18.04 16.66
C GLY A 290 -4.26 17.92 15.87
N THR A 291 -3.15 17.57 16.53
CA THR A 291 -1.88 17.31 15.85
C THR A 291 -1.81 15.85 15.43
N VAL A 292 -1.59 15.60 14.14
CA VAL A 292 -1.31 14.26 13.65
C VAL A 292 0.17 13.96 13.90
N TYR A 293 0.45 12.88 14.63
CA TYR A 293 1.80 12.38 14.85
C TYR A 293 2.02 11.11 14.04
N GLN A 294 3.25 10.87 13.62
CA GLN A 294 3.66 9.70 12.84
C GLN A 294 4.84 8.98 13.49
N LYS A 295 4.87 7.66 13.31
CA LYS A 295 5.98 6.80 13.72
C LYS A 295 6.04 5.55 12.85
N ASP A 296 7.25 5.16 12.43
CA ASP A 296 7.49 3.84 11.84
C ASP A 296 7.57 2.81 12.98
N LEU A 297 6.59 1.90 13.04
CA LEU A 297 6.53 0.82 14.02
C LEU A 297 7.22 -0.48 13.54
N GLY A 298 7.71 -0.50 12.29
CA GLY A 298 8.42 -1.62 11.69
C GLY A 298 7.52 -2.81 11.34
N GLU A 299 8.12 -3.98 11.20
CA GLU A 299 7.45 -5.22 10.79
C GLU A 299 6.27 -5.64 11.69
N GLN A 300 6.26 -5.16 12.95
CA GLN A 300 5.20 -5.46 13.92
C GLN A 300 4.10 -4.40 13.96
N THR A 301 4.02 -3.55 12.95
CA THR A 301 3.07 -2.41 12.91
C THR A 301 1.65 -2.83 13.27
N THR A 302 1.12 -3.89 12.67
CA THR A 302 -0.25 -4.35 12.93
C THR A 302 -0.47 -4.76 14.38
N ASP A 303 0.45 -5.54 14.95
CA ASP A 303 0.32 -6.04 16.33
C ASP A 303 0.42 -4.90 17.35
N VAL A 304 1.39 -4.00 17.14
CA VAL A 304 1.59 -2.82 18.00
C VAL A 304 0.38 -1.89 17.89
N ALA A 305 -0.07 -1.55 16.69
CA ALA A 305 -1.17 -0.62 16.49
C ALA A 305 -2.51 -1.18 16.99
N THR A 306 -2.79 -2.48 16.83
CA THR A 306 -4.01 -3.11 17.32
C THR A 306 -4.04 -3.25 18.83
N SER A 307 -2.89 -3.43 19.48
CA SER A 307 -2.76 -3.51 20.94
C SER A 307 -2.61 -2.15 21.63
N MET A 308 -2.43 -1.07 20.88
CA MET A 308 -2.24 0.29 21.42
C MET A 308 -3.48 0.72 22.19
N SER A 309 -3.37 0.89 23.51
CA SER A 309 -4.47 1.29 24.40
C SER A 309 -4.48 2.77 24.72
N GLU A 310 -3.38 3.48 24.47
CA GLU A 310 -3.15 4.87 24.89
C GLU A 310 -2.63 5.73 23.73
N TYR A 311 -3.14 6.96 23.68
CA TYR A 311 -2.56 8.03 22.86
C TYR A 311 -1.42 8.66 23.65
N ASP A 312 -0.20 8.41 23.24
CA ASP A 312 0.99 8.92 23.92
C ASP A 312 2.06 9.37 22.90
N PRO A 313 1.97 10.61 22.38
CA PRO A 313 2.85 11.13 21.34
C PRO A 313 4.24 11.52 21.90
N GLY A 314 4.82 10.61 22.70
CA GLY A 314 6.16 10.75 23.25
C GLY A 314 7.23 10.12 22.33
N ASP A 315 8.14 9.38 22.95
CA ASP A 315 9.36 8.86 22.34
C ASP A 315 9.19 8.28 20.92
N GLY A 316 9.85 8.94 19.96
CA GLY A 316 9.89 8.54 18.56
C GLY A 316 8.69 8.96 17.71
N TRP A 317 7.63 9.50 18.28
CA TRP A 317 6.57 10.15 17.54
C TRP A 317 6.98 11.56 17.10
N LYS A 318 6.67 11.92 15.85
CA LYS A 318 6.95 13.23 15.28
C LYS A 318 5.68 13.79 14.64
N PRO A 319 5.46 15.09 14.65
CA PRO A 319 4.37 15.68 13.87
C PRO A 319 4.48 15.22 12.40
N ALA A 320 3.34 14.85 11.83
CA ALA A 320 3.22 14.53 10.42
C ALA A 320 2.87 15.83 9.70
N LEU A 321 3.78 16.40 8.90
CA LEU A 321 3.62 17.59 8.04
C LEU A 321 2.94 18.79 8.69
#